data_32699e7555fe9ca9ecf5cf2fbf05f8d6
#
_entry.id   32699e7555fe9ca9ecf5cf2fbf05f8d6
#
_cell.length_a   1.000
_cell.length_b   1.000
_cell.length_c   1.000
_cell.angle_alpha   90.00
_cell.angle_beta   90.00
_cell.angle_gamma   90.00
#
_symmetry.space_group_name_H-M   'P 1'
#
loop_
_entity.id
_entity.type
_entity.pdbx_description
1 polymer ?
#
loop_
_entity_poly.entity_id
_entity_poly.type
_entity_poly.pdbx_seq_one_letter_code
_entity_poly.pdbx_strand_id
1 'polypeptide(L)'
;MKIRIDRFTLAILAIVGLLIVAAVFTVSQSGDAAQENYRTEDAPETPIYNAFLALKQGDIAMARAQYSAQVLKEAASETGYGPLHGQAFSYGDAARRLRVTGVKLDPQDANRAYVTVAIDTYTTGGLFNSGDTWTSERTVEVIREDGAWKINAQEYFY
;
A
#
# COMPACT_ATOMS: atom_id res chain seq x y z
N MET A 1 -49.39 -31.45 -3.24
CA MET A 1 -49.36 -30.73 -1.96
C MET A 1 -49.35 -29.24 -2.28
N LYS A 2 -50.44 -28.50 -2.06
CA LYS A 2 -50.48 -27.04 -2.32
C LYS A 2 -49.99 -26.32 -1.05
N ILE A 3 -48.78 -25.79 -1.08
CA ILE A 3 -48.23 -25.00 0.01
C ILE A 3 -48.99 -23.67 0.00
N ARG A 4 -49.84 -23.42 0.98
CA ARG A 4 -50.46 -22.11 1.20
C ARG A 4 -49.49 -21.23 1.98
N ILE A 5 -48.81 -20.35 1.29
CA ILE A 5 -47.95 -19.31 1.91
C ILE A 5 -48.91 -18.25 2.45
N ASP A 6 -48.91 -18.01 3.76
CA ASP A 6 -49.70 -16.96 4.38
C ASP A 6 -49.02 -15.60 4.12
N ARG A 7 -49.81 -14.53 4.34
CA ARG A 7 -49.36 -13.15 4.06
C ARG A 7 -48.16 -12.75 4.96
N PHE A 8 -48.05 -13.34 6.15
CA PHE A 8 -46.97 -13.09 7.08
C PHE A 8 -45.67 -13.74 6.60
N THR A 9 -45.70 -15.00 6.17
CA THR A 9 -44.58 -15.72 5.58
C THR A 9 -44.07 -15.00 4.31
N LEU A 10 -44.98 -14.49 3.50
CA LEU A 10 -44.61 -13.74 2.29
C LEU A 10 -43.91 -12.42 2.64
N ALA A 11 -44.35 -11.70 3.68
CA ALA A 11 -43.72 -10.47 4.16
C ALA A 11 -42.30 -10.75 4.69
N ILE A 12 -42.12 -11.84 5.45
CA ILE A 12 -40.77 -12.23 5.95
C ILE A 12 -39.84 -12.58 4.78
N LEU A 13 -40.29 -13.34 3.79
CA LEU A 13 -39.51 -13.67 2.61
C LEU A 13 -39.12 -12.44 1.80
N ALA A 14 -40.00 -11.45 1.70
CA ALA A 14 -39.69 -10.18 1.03
C ALA A 14 -38.63 -9.37 1.78
N ILE A 15 -38.71 -9.30 3.13
CA ILE A 15 -37.69 -8.63 3.96
C ILE A 15 -36.35 -9.32 3.86
N VAL A 16 -36.31 -10.67 3.97
CA VAL A 16 -35.06 -11.43 3.85
C VAL A 16 -34.45 -11.25 2.45
N GLY A 17 -35.27 -11.31 1.39
CA GLY A 17 -34.82 -11.05 0.03
C GLY A 17 -34.21 -9.65 -0.13
N LEU A 18 -34.84 -8.64 0.45
CA LEU A 18 -34.36 -7.25 0.40
C LEU A 18 -33.03 -7.07 1.18
N LEU A 19 -32.90 -7.75 2.32
CA LEU A 19 -31.64 -7.73 3.09
C LEU A 19 -30.49 -8.43 2.33
N ILE A 20 -30.77 -9.55 1.65
CA ILE A 20 -29.77 -10.23 0.83
C ILE A 20 -29.33 -9.32 -0.33
N VAL A 21 -30.26 -8.69 -1.03
CA VAL A 21 -29.94 -7.75 -2.12
C VAL A 21 -29.11 -6.55 -1.59
N ALA A 22 -29.49 -5.99 -0.44
CA ALA A 22 -28.74 -4.91 0.19
C ALA A 22 -27.33 -5.35 0.59
N ALA A 23 -27.17 -6.56 1.14
CA ALA A 23 -25.87 -7.10 1.50
C ALA A 23 -24.98 -7.33 0.28
N VAL A 24 -25.53 -7.90 -0.80
CA VAL A 24 -24.79 -8.10 -2.06
C VAL A 24 -24.38 -6.75 -2.67
N PHE A 25 -25.28 -5.75 -2.61
CA PHE A 25 -25.00 -4.42 -3.14
C PHE A 25 -23.91 -3.70 -2.34
N THR A 26 -23.91 -3.80 -1.00
CA THR A 26 -22.84 -3.25 -0.15
C THR A 26 -21.50 -3.97 -0.38
N VAL A 27 -21.49 -5.27 -0.53
CA VAL A 27 -20.26 -6.04 -0.80
C VAL A 27 -19.70 -5.72 -2.20
N SER A 28 -20.57 -5.56 -3.22
CA SER A 28 -20.13 -5.18 -4.57
C SER A 28 -19.60 -3.74 -4.66
N GLN A 29 -20.14 -2.81 -3.85
CA GLN A 29 -19.58 -1.45 -3.75
C GLN A 29 -18.28 -1.40 -2.92
N SER A 30 -18.11 -2.31 -1.96
CA SER A 30 -16.86 -2.42 -1.19
C SER A 30 -15.74 -3.12 -1.98
N GLY A 31 -16.06 -3.76 -3.10
CA GLY A 31 -15.13 -4.45 -3.98
C GLY A 31 -14.37 -3.54 -4.95
N ASP A 32 -14.76 -2.28 -5.11
CA ASP A 32 -13.91 -1.22 -5.65
C ASP A 32 -12.96 -0.73 -4.52
N ALA A 33 -12.12 -1.60 -4.01
CA ALA A 33 -10.83 -1.15 -3.50
C ALA A 33 -10.24 -0.34 -4.65
N ALA A 34 -10.24 0.99 -4.53
CA ALA A 34 -9.73 1.90 -5.53
C ALA A 34 -8.40 1.31 -6.00
N GLN A 35 -8.34 0.92 -7.27
CA GLN A 35 -7.16 0.26 -7.81
C GLN A 35 -6.03 1.25 -7.59
N GLU A 36 -5.15 0.94 -6.61
CA GLU A 36 -4.05 1.82 -6.27
C GLU A 36 -3.18 1.91 -7.53
N ASN A 37 -3.18 3.07 -8.16
CA ASN A 37 -2.42 3.32 -9.38
C ASN A 37 -1.11 4.05 -9.03
N TYR A 38 -0.08 3.82 -9.83
CA TYR A 38 1.15 4.59 -9.74
C TYR A 38 0.87 6.07 -9.95
N ARG A 39 1.51 6.89 -9.14
CA ARG A 39 1.44 8.35 -9.25
C ARG A 39 2.38 8.83 -10.34
N THR A 40 1.96 9.92 -11.02
CA THR A 40 2.72 10.54 -12.12
C THR A 40 3.10 11.99 -11.83
N GLU A 41 2.69 12.51 -10.66
CA GLU A 41 3.00 13.87 -10.25
C GLU A 41 4.51 14.03 -10.02
N ASP A 42 5.07 15.18 -10.44
CA ASP A 42 6.46 15.55 -10.16
C ASP A 42 6.59 16.08 -8.73
N ALA A 43 6.51 15.18 -7.76
CA ALA A 43 6.55 15.49 -6.34
C ALA A 43 7.53 14.56 -5.59
N PRO A 44 8.23 15.06 -4.54
CA PRO A 44 9.22 14.28 -3.81
C PRO A 44 8.68 12.97 -3.21
N GLU A 45 7.41 12.95 -2.82
CA GLU A 45 6.75 11.76 -2.25
C GLU A 45 6.34 10.71 -3.29
N THR A 46 6.29 11.07 -4.56
CA THR A 46 5.85 10.18 -5.65
C THR A 46 6.66 8.89 -5.75
N PRO A 47 8.01 8.92 -5.77
CA PRO A 47 8.80 7.69 -5.86
C PRO A 47 8.60 6.77 -4.64
N ILE A 48 8.39 7.33 -3.45
CA ILE A 48 8.17 6.54 -2.24
C ILE A 48 6.83 5.80 -2.31
N TYR A 49 5.77 6.52 -2.71
CA TYR A 49 4.46 5.90 -2.89
C TYR A 49 4.50 4.80 -3.96
N ASN A 50 5.16 5.07 -5.08
CA ASN A 50 5.26 4.12 -6.19
C ASN A 50 6.12 2.89 -5.82
N ALA A 51 7.22 3.08 -5.08
CA ALA A 51 8.03 1.97 -4.59
C ALA A 51 7.22 1.08 -3.63
N PHE A 52 6.51 1.69 -2.67
CA PHE A 52 5.64 0.95 -1.74
C PHE A 52 4.56 0.15 -2.48
N LEU A 53 3.87 0.78 -3.43
CA LEU A 53 2.83 0.14 -4.21
C LEU A 53 3.38 -1.01 -5.07
N ALA A 54 4.51 -0.79 -5.73
CA ALA A 54 5.18 -1.81 -6.54
C ALA A 54 5.59 -3.02 -5.70
N LEU A 55 6.14 -2.80 -4.50
CA LEU A 55 6.47 -3.87 -3.56
C LEU A 55 5.23 -4.65 -3.11
N LYS A 56 4.14 -3.95 -2.82
CA LYS A 56 2.84 -4.55 -2.47
C LYS A 56 2.28 -5.42 -3.59
N GLN A 57 2.52 -5.03 -4.84
CA GLN A 57 2.10 -5.77 -6.04
C GLN A 57 3.11 -6.85 -6.48
N GLY A 58 4.29 -6.93 -5.84
CA GLY A 58 5.36 -7.84 -6.22
C GLY A 58 6.13 -7.41 -7.49
N ASP A 59 5.93 -6.17 -7.95
CA ASP A 59 6.67 -5.61 -9.11
C ASP A 59 8.02 -5.05 -8.67
N ILE A 60 9.00 -5.94 -8.54
CA ILE A 60 10.34 -5.57 -8.10
C ILE A 60 11.05 -4.64 -9.09
N ALA A 61 10.78 -4.77 -10.38
CA ALA A 61 11.39 -3.92 -11.41
C ALA A 61 10.91 -2.47 -11.26
N MET A 62 9.60 -2.27 -11.11
CA MET A 62 9.01 -0.95 -10.88
C MET A 62 9.45 -0.37 -9.53
N ALA A 63 9.54 -1.18 -8.47
CA ALA A 63 10.05 -0.73 -7.19
C ALA A 63 11.47 -0.19 -7.31
N ARG A 64 12.38 -0.97 -7.91
CA ARG A 64 13.78 -0.57 -8.14
C ARG A 64 13.93 0.69 -9.00
N ALA A 65 13.05 0.89 -9.97
CA ALA A 65 13.04 2.08 -10.82
C ALA A 65 12.79 3.38 -10.04
N GLN A 66 12.31 3.31 -8.80
CA GLN A 66 12.08 4.48 -7.95
C GLN A 66 13.33 4.94 -7.18
N TYR A 67 14.38 4.12 -7.13
CA TYR A 67 15.62 4.42 -6.40
C TYR A 67 16.66 5.09 -7.30
N SER A 68 17.56 5.87 -6.68
CA SER A 68 18.69 6.50 -7.36
C SER A 68 19.70 5.46 -7.87
N ALA A 69 20.45 5.82 -8.89
CA ALA A 69 21.51 4.96 -9.43
C ALA A 69 22.56 4.65 -8.37
N GLN A 70 22.85 5.60 -7.47
CA GLN A 70 23.77 5.40 -6.36
C GLN A 70 23.29 4.29 -5.42
N VAL A 71 22.05 4.34 -4.94
CA VAL A 71 21.48 3.32 -4.03
C VAL A 71 21.48 1.95 -4.69
N LEU A 72 21.08 1.88 -5.97
CA LEU A 72 21.09 0.61 -6.70
C LEU A 72 22.47 0.03 -6.90
N LYS A 73 23.50 0.89 -7.11
CA LYS A 73 24.90 0.47 -7.23
C LYS A 73 25.45 -0.02 -5.89
N GLU A 74 25.16 0.68 -4.81
CA GLU A 74 25.54 0.26 -3.45
C GLU A 74 24.93 -1.10 -3.10
N ALA A 75 23.62 -1.24 -3.31
CA ALA A 75 22.92 -2.51 -3.09
C ALA A 75 23.49 -3.66 -3.93
N ALA A 76 23.88 -3.40 -5.18
CA ALA A 76 24.49 -4.41 -6.04
C ALA A 76 25.91 -4.87 -5.58
N SER A 77 26.60 -4.02 -4.81
CA SER A 77 27.94 -4.34 -4.27
C SER A 77 27.90 -5.08 -2.94
N GLU A 78 26.75 -5.11 -2.29
CA GLU A 78 26.53 -5.76 -1.00
C GLU A 78 25.81 -7.10 -1.16
N THR A 79 26.17 -8.06 -0.32
CA THR A 79 25.40 -9.32 -0.22
C THR A 79 24.22 -9.07 0.70
N GLY A 80 22.99 -9.08 0.15
CA GLY A 80 21.79 -8.80 0.92
C GLY A 80 20.55 -9.49 0.37
N TYR A 81 19.45 -9.36 1.10
CA TYR A 81 18.14 -9.84 0.73
C TYR A 81 17.20 -8.66 0.53
N GLY A 82 16.19 -8.87 -0.28
CA GLY A 82 15.10 -7.92 -0.45
C GLY A 82 15.03 -7.26 -1.83
N PRO A 83 14.14 -6.29 -2.00
CA PRO A 83 13.81 -5.73 -3.31
C PRO A 83 14.99 -5.07 -4.02
N LEU A 84 15.86 -4.38 -3.30
CA LEU A 84 17.04 -3.74 -3.89
C LEU A 84 18.04 -4.77 -4.45
N HIS A 85 18.03 -5.98 -3.92
CA HIS A 85 18.83 -7.11 -4.43
C HIS A 85 18.07 -7.95 -5.48
N GLY A 86 16.90 -7.48 -5.97
CA GLY A 86 16.12 -8.14 -6.99
C GLY A 86 15.29 -9.33 -6.51
N GLN A 87 15.08 -9.44 -5.21
CA GLN A 87 14.28 -10.53 -4.62
C GLN A 87 12.90 -10.03 -4.20
N ALA A 88 11.87 -10.84 -4.49
CA ALA A 88 10.53 -10.57 -4.01
C ALA A 88 10.48 -10.68 -2.48
N PHE A 89 9.80 -9.76 -1.86
CA PHE A 89 9.55 -9.77 -0.44
C PHE A 89 8.10 -10.21 -0.17
N SER A 90 7.93 -11.21 0.69
CA SER A 90 6.60 -11.60 1.13
C SER A 90 6.26 -10.85 2.42
N TYR A 91 5.21 -10.06 2.37
CA TYR A 91 4.72 -9.34 3.54
C TYR A 91 3.96 -10.22 4.54
N GLY A 92 3.81 -11.53 4.27
CA GLY A 92 2.91 -12.39 5.02
C GLY A 92 1.47 -11.90 4.94
N ASP A 93 0.66 -12.20 5.95
CA ASP A 93 -0.77 -11.83 6.00
C ASP A 93 -1.02 -10.42 6.56
N ALA A 94 0.04 -9.62 6.79
CA ALA A 94 -0.10 -8.27 7.33
C ALA A 94 -0.53 -7.28 6.25
N ALA A 95 -1.67 -6.63 6.44
CA ALA A 95 -2.06 -5.50 5.62
C ALA A 95 -1.25 -4.26 6.00
N ARG A 96 -0.76 -3.51 5.02
CA ARG A 96 0.03 -2.29 5.23
C ARG A 96 -0.52 -1.12 4.45
N ARG A 97 -0.40 0.05 5.06
CA ARG A 97 -0.78 1.33 4.47
C ARG A 97 0.32 2.35 4.68
N LEU A 98 0.78 2.97 3.60
CA LEU A 98 1.71 4.09 3.66
C LEU A 98 0.95 5.42 3.65
N ARG A 99 1.33 6.32 4.55
CA ARG A 99 0.85 7.70 4.60
C ARG A 99 2.05 8.64 4.58
N VAL A 100 2.02 9.64 3.72
CA VAL A 100 2.98 10.75 3.77
C VAL A 100 2.53 11.71 4.86
N THR A 101 3.38 11.96 5.86
CA THR A 101 3.11 12.85 6.99
C THR A 101 3.83 14.18 6.89
N GLY A 102 4.88 14.27 6.05
CA GLY A 102 5.60 15.51 5.83
C GLY A 102 6.51 15.47 4.61
N VAL A 103 6.69 16.61 3.98
CA VAL A 103 7.67 16.83 2.91
C VAL A 103 8.42 18.10 3.21
N LYS A 104 9.75 18.04 3.21
CA LYS A 104 10.63 19.18 3.45
C LYS A 104 11.71 19.24 2.38
N LEU A 105 11.72 20.30 1.57
CA LEU A 105 12.81 20.56 0.64
C LEU A 105 14.07 20.97 1.44
N ASP A 106 15.22 20.55 0.93
CA ASP A 106 16.50 21.02 1.47
C ASP A 106 16.68 22.52 1.14
N PRO A 107 16.91 23.38 2.14
CA PRO A 107 17.06 24.81 1.90
C PRO A 107 18.33 25.19 1.11
N GLN A 108 19.29 24.27 1.02
CA GLN A 108 20.57 24.48 0.32
C GLN A 108 20.62 23.78 -1.04
N ASP A 109 19.70 22.84 -1.31
CA ASP A 109 19.67 22.07 -2.56
C ASP A 109 18.22 21.81 -2.99
N ALA A 110 17.75 22.56 -3.96
CA ALA A 110 16.39 22.42 -4.52
C ALA A 110 16.13 21.03 -5.19
N ASN A 111 17.18 20.25 -5.45
CA ASN A 111 17.09 18.89 -6.00
C ASN A 111 17.08 17.82 -4.90
N ARG A 112 16.97 18.20 -3.64
CA ARG A 112 16.94 17.29 -2.50
C ARG A 112 15.73 17.58 -1.63
N ALA A 113 15.10 16.53 -1.15
CA ALA A 113 14.02 16.63 -0.18
C ALA A 113 14.05 15.48 0.82
N TYR A 114 13.41 15.71 1.95
CA TYR A 114 13.19 14.72 3.01
C TYR A 114 11.68 14.49 3.15
N VAL A 115 11.27 13.25 2.94
CA VAL A 115 9.86 12.86 3.00
C VAL A 115 9.65 11.98 4.22
N THR A 116 8.79 12.43 5.12
CA THR A 116 8.40 11.64 6.29
C THR A 116 7.17 10.82 5.95
N VAL A 117 7.24 9.53 6.21
CA VAL A 117 6.15 8.57 5.98
C VAL A 117 5.84 7.80 7.24
N ALA A 118 4.57 7.50 7.45
CA ALA A 118 4.07 6.58 8.45
C ALA A 118 3.56 5.32 7.76
N ILE A 119 4.01 4.16 8.22
CA ILE A 119 3.59 2.85 7.72
C ILE A 119 2.77 2.20 8.82
N ASP A 120 1.46 2.13 8.59
CA ASP A 120 0.53 1.41 9.46
C ASP A 120 0.52 -0.06 9.05
N THR A 121 0.75 -0.95 9.99
CA THR A 121 0.73 -2.40 9.79
C THR A 121 -0.39 -2.99 10.62
N TYR A 122 -1.23 -3.81 9.98
CA TYR A 122 -2.39 -4.48 10.56
C TYR A 122 -2.19 -5.98 10.46
N THR A 123 -2.19 -6.68 11.58
CA THR A 123 -2.25 -8.14 11.61
C THR A 123 -3.65 -8.59 11.94
N THR A 124 -4.17 -9.53 11.17
CA THR A 124 -5.47 -10.16 11.50
C THR A 124 -5.30 -11.04 12.72
N GLY A 125 -6.19 -10.84 13.71
CA GLY A 125 -6.27 -11.75 14.84
C GLY A 125 -6.89 -13.09 14.43
N GLY A 126 -6.53 -14.15 15.16
CA GLY A 126 -7.21 -15.46 15.08
C GLY A 126 -8.49 -15.50 15.90
N LEU A 127 -9.18 -16.65 15.91
CA LEU A 127 -10.44 -16.88 16.66
C LEU A 127 -10.36 -16.52 18.15
N PHE A 128 -9.14 -16.45 18.71
CA PHE A 128 -8.89 -16.22 20.16
C PHE A 128 -7.90 -15.07 20.43
N ASN A 129 -7.49 -14.33 19.38
CA ASN A 129 -6.56 -13.23 19.53
C ASN A 129 -7.05 -12.03 18.72
N SER A 130 -7.18 -10.87 19.35
CA SER A 130 -7.42 -9.60 18.65
C SER A 130 -6.21 -9.27 17.79
N GLY A 131 -6.44 -8.89 16.52
CA GLY A 131 -5.38 -8.38 15.68
C GLY A 131 -4.64 -7.22 16.32
N ASP A 132 -3.41 -6.99 15.90
CA ASP A 132 -2.58 -5.89 16.36
C ASP A 132 -2.37 -4.85 15.27
N THR A 133 -2.18 -3.61 15.69
CA THR A 133 -1.93 -2.47 14.79
C THR A 133 -0.79 -1.65 15.35
N TRP A 134 0.25 -1.43 14.53
CA TRP A 134 1.33 -0.53 14.90
C TRP A 134 1.70 0.37 13.74
N THR A 135 2.24 1.52 14.06
CA THR A 135 2.72 2.52 13.10
C THR A 135 4.21 2.70 13.28
N SER A 136 4.97 2.62 12.18
CA SER A 136 6.36 3.03 12.14
C SER A 136 6.51 4.30 11.31
N GLU A 137 7.29 5.26 11.81
CA GLU A 137 7.56 6.52 11.11
C GLU A 137 9.01 6.54 10.64
N ARG A 138 9.24 7.03 9.41
CA ARG A 138 10.57 7.11 8.79
C ARG A 138 10.68 8.37 7.95
N THR A 139 11.88 8.95 7.94
CA THR A 139 12.21 10.06 7.04
C THR A 139 13.18 9.56 5.98
N VAL A 140 12.79 9.71 4.72
CA VAL A 140 13.49 9.18 3.55
C VAL A 140 14.02 10.35 2.74
N GLU A 141 15.31 10.32 2.42
CA GLU A 141 15.92 11.26 1.48
C GLU A 141 15.51 10.91 0.05
N VAL A 142 15.12 11.93 -0.69
CA VAL A 142 14.89 11.84 -2.14
C VAL A 142 15.67 12.91 -2.86
N ILE A 143 16.18 12.58 -4.02
CA ILE A 143 16.94 13.50 -4.87
C ILE A 143 16.35 13.56 -6.28
N ARG A 144 16.66 14.62 -7.00
CA ARG A 144 16.33 14.74 -8.42
C ARG A 144 17.45 14.16 -9.26
N GLU A 145 17.16 13.12 -10.03
CA GLU A 145 18.08 12.47 -10.95
C GLU A 145 17.41 12.36 -12.33
N ASP A 146 18.06 12.83 -13.37
CA ASP A 146 17.53 12.85 -14.76
C ASP A 146 16.14 13.51 -14.89
N GLY A 147 15.88 14.55 -14.09
CA GLY A 147 14.63 15.29 -14.09
C GLY A 147 13.48 14.66 -13.31
N ALA A 148 13.68 13.51 -12.67
CA ALA A 148 12.69 12.83 -11.84
C ALA A 148 13.16 12.69 -10.39
N TRP A 149 12.23 12.70 -9.44
CA TRP A 149 12.53 12.39 -8.05
C TRP A 149 12.85 10.90 -7.88
N LYS A 150 13.89 10.59 -7.09
CA LYS A 150 14.36 9.23 -6.78
C LYS A 150 14.66 9.07 -5.30
N ILE A 151 14.40 7.90 -4.76
CA ILE A 151 14.74 7.56 -3.38
C ILE A 151 16.27 7.41 -3.28
N ASN A 152 16.89 8.20 -2.39
CA ASN A 152 18.34 8.20 -2.18
C ASN A 152 18.71 7.63 -0.80
N ALA A 153 18.00 6.62 -0.37
CA ALA A 153 18.26 5.89 0.86
C ALA A 153 17.98 4.40 0.63
N GLN A 154 18.76 3.52 1.27
CA GLN A 154 18.50 2.08 1.29
C GLN A 154 17.33 1.79 2.24
N GLU A 155 16.16 2.32 1.94
CA GLU A 155 14.98 2.18 2.76
C GLU A 155 14.03 1.13 2.18
N TYR A 156 13.56 0.26 3.04
CA TYR A 156 12.56 -0.75 2.73
C TYR A 156 11.25 -0.39 3.44
N PHE A 157 10.16 -0.30 2.70
CA PHE A 157 8.84 0.12 3.21
C PHE A 157 8.01 -1.06 3.74
N TYR A 158 8.61 -1.94 4.53
CA TYR A 158 7.98 -3.14 5.07
C TYR A 158 8.35 -3.44 6.53
#